data_9365cea33e5be49afc5962d4ab5d8e41
#
_entry.id   9365cea33e5be49afc5962d4ab5d8e41
#
_cell.length_a   1.000
_cell.length_b   1.000
_cell.length_c   1.000
_cell.angle_alpha   90.00
_cell.angle_beta   90.00
_cell.angle_gamma   90.00
#
_symmetry.space_group_name_H-M   'P 1'
#
loop_
_entity.id
_entity.type
_entity.pdbx_description
1 polymer ?
#
loop_
_entity_poly.entity_id
_entity_poly.type
_entity_poly.pdbx_seq_one_letter_code
_entity_poly.pdbx_strand_id
1 'polypeptide(L)'
;MKKNLAKLLPLLLLSVSLVACGGTKVEDKGTSAASEKAQEQNASSDGEKKIEASASGQKDSFTYIIDGDPGNTLNPLTADDRYGLMTCHAAYAPAYHIYGDGTVDYILAESMEASEDGLTLTMKLKPDLKWSDDEALTAEDIVFTYETINSLTKNLYIGDKPISVEKQDDLTVLFHLPSVSASAMEMLSDEVSIIPKHIFEGKENTDVSLLEDKVVGAGPYVLEEYKTGEYLKFKANPNYAKGKPYIETLIYRVIDKGDTATLAMQNGEAEAMVLSPDMIEPYLENDAFTLYNYSEGRVPYIRLNTASGNMQDKTFRSGIFHALNREEIMKAAYGDPDYYHLGYSFLPYDNQFYSEDVEKWDQNLEKAKEEVKNGPKKLTLLYPANTPILEREALAIQAECKAVGVEVELASLADAAYYKATKDLENKDYDIFLGGYVMGSDPDTFSILFSSEKDNNMNYHNAEIDKLFREGNSTLDLEKRKEIYNKVQRLVTEEAIYYPLGTNLRTLVTKKDVDPEEAQLVPIYTFGDLSKLKFK
;
A
#
# COMPACT_ATOMS: atom_id res chain seq x y z
N MET A 1 1.51 -17.70 -54.35
CA MET A 1 1.60 -19.16 -54.08
C MET A 1 1.57 -19.32 -52.56
N LYS A 2 0.38 -19.60 -51.98
CA LYS A 2 -0.05 -20.88 -51.35
C LYS A 2 1.02 -21.42 -50.39
N LYS A 3 0.78 -21.54 -49.04
CA LYS A 3 -0.16 -22.45 -48.38
C LYS A 3 -0.41 -22.07 -46.91
N ASN A 4 -1.66 -22.14 -46.54
CA ASN A 4 -2.22 -22.25 -45.17
C ASN A 4 -1.74 -23.54 -44.50
N LEU A 5 -1.57 -23.48 -43.16
CA LEU A 5 -1.79 -24.64 -42.31
C LEU A 5 -2.40 -24.21 -40.99
N ALA A 6 -3.71 -24.44 -40.85
CA ALA A 6 -4.45 -24.45 -39.61
C ALA A 6 -4.14 -25.75 -38.85
N LYS A 7 -3.98 -25.71 -37.55
CA LYS A 7 -4.05 -26.90 -36.68
C LYS A 7 -4.94 -26.65 -35.49
N LEU A 8 -5.96 -27.47 -35.46
CA LEU A 8 -7.04 -27.67 -34.52
C LEU A 8 -6.60 -27.82 -33.04
N LEU A 9 -7.41 -27.22 -32.19
CA LEU A 9 -7.60 -27.57 -30.77
C LEU A 9 -8.47 -28.83 -30.66
N PRO A 10 -8.31 -29.69 -29.67
CA PRO A 10 -9.39 -30.53 -29.17
C PRO A 10 -10.01 -29.99 -27.90
N LEU A 11 -11.32 -29.74 -27.97
CA LEU A 11 -12.23 -29.57 -26.83
C LEU A 11 -12.28 -30.88 -26.02
N LEU A 12 -12.11 -30.80 -24.71
CA LEU A 12 -12.51 -31.84 -23.77
C LEU A 12 -13.74 -31.35 -22.99
N LEU A 13 -14.88 -31.92 -23.35
CA LEU A 13 -16.12 -31.84 -22.58
C LEU A 13 -16.03 -32.83 -21.42
N LEU A 14 -16.20 -32.35 -20.18
CA LEU A 14 -16.52 -33.21 -19.03
C LEU A 14 -17.95 -32.96 -18.60
N SER A 15 -18.75 -34.00 -18.75
CA SER A 15 -20.16 -34.10 -18.41
C SER A 15 -20.38 -34.14 -16.89
N VAL A 16 -21.24 -33.27 -16.38
CA VAL A 16 -21.77 -33.32 -15.02
C VAL A 16 -23.03 -34.18 -15.05
N SER A 17 -23.03 -35.25 -14.27
CA SER A 17 -24.20 -36.10 -14.03
C SER A 17 -24.99 -35.58 -12.84
N LEU A 18 -26.19 -35.06 -13.08
CA LEU A 18 -27.23 -34.83 -12.09
C LEU A 18 -27.86 -36.19 -11.69
N VAL A 19 -27.91 -36.47 -10.39
CA VAL A 19 -28.82 -37.45 -9.83
C VAL A 19 -29.79 -36.71 -8.91
N ALA A 20 -31.04 -36.63 -9.34
CA ALA A 20 -32.18 -36.22 -8.54
C ALA A 20 -32.96 -37.47 -8.14
N CYS A 21 -33.35 -37.56 -6.87
CA CYS A 21 -34.52 -38.29 -6.34
C CYS A 21 -34.60 -37.96 -4.85
N GLY A 22 -35.62 -37.52 -4.24
CA GLY A 22 -37.03 -37.70 -4.42
C GLY A 22 -37.61 -37.61 -2.98
N GLY A 23 -38.57 -36.70 -2.77
CA GLY A 23 -39.11 -36.44 -1.45
C GLY A 23 -40.08 -37.50 -0.94
N THR A 24 -40.26 -37.51 0.39
CA THR A 24 -41.53 -37.87 1.04
C THR A 24 -41.69 -37.16 2.38
N LYS A 25 -42.83 -36.52 2.55
CA LYS A 25 -43.39 -36.05 3.83
C LYS A 25 -43.82 -37.25 4.68
N VAL A 26 -43.73 -37.17 5.98
CA VAL A 26 -44.75 -37.63 6.93
C VAL A 26 -44.56 -37.01 8.33
N GLU A 27 -45.69 -36.75 8.94
CA GLU A 27 -46.12 -36.05 10.13
C GLU A 27 -45.55 -36.50 11.50
N ASP A 28 -45.53 -35.53 12.36
CA ASP A 28 -45.81 -35.35 13.78
C ASP A 28 -46.38 -36.56 14.57
N LYS A 29 -45.74 -36.84 15.79
CA LYS A 29 -46.36 -37.04 17.10
C LYS A 29 -45.33 -37.44 18.20
N GLY A 30 -45.23 -36.62 19.12
CA GLY A 30 -45.36 -36.63 20.55
C GLY A 30 -44.75 -37.73 21.44
N THR A 31 -44.20 -37.20 22.56
CA THR A 31 -44.15 -37.67 23.95
C THR A 31 -43.01 -38.54 24.46
N SER A 32 -42.40 -37.96 25.49
CA SER A 32 -41.99 -38.43 26.82
C SER A 32 -40.71 -39.25 27.04
N ALA A 33 -39.89 -38.58 27.85
CA ALA A 33 -39.03 -39.04 28.95
C ALA A 33 -38.58 -40.50 29.03
N ALA A 34 -37.23 -40.65 29.09
CA ALA A 34 -36.58 -41.44 30.15
C ALA A 34 -35.05 -41.23 30.12
N SER A 35 -34.54 -41.01 31.29
CA SER A 35 -33.11 -40.94 31.65
C SER A 35 -32.37 -42.24 31.36
N GLU A 36 -31.12 -42.14 30.89
CA GLU A 36 -30.10 -43.06 31.35
C GLU A 36 -28.68 -42.51 31.10
N LYS A 37 -27.81 -42.79 32.05
CA LYS A 37 -26.42 -42.41 32.21
C LYS A 37 -25.55 -42.93 31.08
N ALA A 38 -24.66 -42.09 30.55
CA ALA A 38 -23.45 -42.56 29.90
C ALA A 38 -22.26 -41.67 30.28
N GLN A 39 -21.38 -42.27 30.97
CA GLN A 39 -19.94 -42.15 31.18
C GLN A 39 -19.20 -40.95 30.58
N GLU A 40 -18.60 -40.19 31.50
CA GLU A 40 -17.43 -39.34 31.27
C GLU A 40 -16.31 -40.13 30.58
N GLN A 41 -15.91 -39.69 29.39
CA GLN A 41 -14.57 -39.92 28.87
C GLN A 41 -13.84 -38.61 28.85
N ASN A 42 -12.80 -38.54 29.70
CA ASN A 42 -11.77 -37.51 29.74
C ASN A 42 -11.20 -37.27 28.33
N ALA A 43 -11.45 -36.10 27.78
CA ALA A 43 -10.60 -35.50 26.76
C ALA A 43 -9.57 -34.62 27.49
N SER A 44 -8.34 -35.06 27.46
CA SER A 44 -7.17 -34.33 27.94
C SER A 44 -7.11 -32.96 27.29
N SER A 45 -7.19 -31.93 28.11
CA SER A 45 -6.78 -30.58 27.80
C SER A 45 -5.26 -30.60 27.54
N ASP A 46 -4.84 -30.53 26.27
CA ASP A 46 -3.49 -30.12 25.96
C ASP A 46 -3.36 -28.62 26.29
N GLY A 47 -2.44 -28.36 27.21
CA GLY A 47 -2.27 -27.07 27.81
C GLY A 47 -1.75 -26.06 26.82
N GLU A 48 -2.43 -24.94 26.75
CA GLU A 48 -1.84 -23.69 26.31
C GLU A 48 -0.55 -23.44 27.10
N LYS A 49 0.59 -23.60 26.46
CA LYS A 49 1.86 -23.10 26.99
C LYS A 49 1.76 -21.59 26.98
N LYS A 50 1.44 -20.98 28.12
CA LYS A 50 1.76 -19.61 28.41
C LYS A 50 3.24 -19.41 28.07
N ILE A 51 3.54 -18.49 27.16
CA ILE A 51 4.90 -18.01 26.94
C ILE A 51 5.30 -17.36 28.25
N GLU A 52 6.23 -17.98 28.97
CA GLU A 52 6.73 -17.47 30.24
C GLU A 52 7.47 -16.15 29.97
N ALA A 53 6.99 -15.07 30.59
CA ALA A 53 7.70 -13.82 30.64
C ALA A 53 9.06 -14.02 31.34
N SER A 54 10.14 -13.56 30.72
CA SER A 54 11.47 -13.68 31.29
C SER A 54 11.56 -12.91 32.62
N ALA A 55 12.32 -13.45 33.55
CA ALA A 55 12.42 -12.98 34.94
C ALA A 55 13.29 -11.72 35.15
N SER A 56 13.67 -11.01 34.09
CA SER A 56 14.25 -9.67 34.13
C SER A 56 13.13 -8.67 33.89
N GLY A 57 12.86 -7.74 34.77
CA GLY A 57 11.71 -6.82 34.72
C GLY A 57 11.65 -5.89 33.50
N GLN A 58 12.33 -6.22 32.41
CA GLN A 58 12.30 -5.57 31.11
C GLN A 58 11.52 -6.46 30.14
N LYS A 59 10.54 -5.89 29.44
CA LYS A 59 9.78 -6.60 28.39
C LYS A 59 10.68 -6.81 27.18
N ASP A 60 10.92 -8.06 26.80
CA ASP A 60 11.78 -8.42 25.66
C ASP A 60 10.97 -8.81 24.41
N SER A 61 9.64 -8.82 24.50
CA SER A 61 8.73 -9.23 23.43
C SER A 61 7.70 -8.15 23.13
N PHE A 62 7.44 -7.92 21.85
CA PHE A 62 6.46 -6.98 21.33
C PHE A 62 5.52 -7.70 20.37
N THR A 63 4.23 -7.71 20.67
CA THR A 63 3.20 -8.30 19.82
C THR A 63 2.42 -7.18 19.12
N TYR A 64 2.45 -7.21 17.79
CA TYR A 64 1.70 -6.31 16.93
C TYR A 64 0.59 -7.09 16.22
N ILE A 65 -0.67 -6.67 16.39
CA ILE A 65 -1.80 -7.27 15.69
C ILE A 65 -1.82 -6.74 14.26
N ILE A 66 -1.81 -7.65 13.29
CA ILE A 66 -2.04 -7.41 11.87
C ILE A 66 -3.37 -8.03 11.46
N ASP A 67 -4.09 -7.38 10.56
CA ASP A 67 -5.45 -7.78 10.14
C ASP A 67 -5.47 -8.59 8.84
N GLY A 68 -4.34 -9.20 8.49
CA GLY A 68 -4.23 -10.12 7.36
C GLY A 68 -2.97 -10.98 7.46
N ASP A 69 -3.03 -12.13 6.82
CA ASP A 69 -1.92 -13.08 6.75
C ASP A 69 -1.10 -12.82 5.48
N PRO A 70 0.24 -12.81 5.53
CA PRO A 70 1.09 -12.60 4.35
C PRO A 70 1.02 -13.73 3.31
N GLY A 71 0.30 -14.81 3.62
CA GLY A 71 0.20 -15.98 2.73
C GLY A 71 1.46 -16.84 2.71
N ASN A 72 1.59 -17.65 1.68
CA ASN A 72 2.66 -18.66 1.59
C ASN A 72 3.95 -18.13 0.98
N THR A 73 3.94 -16.94 0.37
CA THR A 73 5.10 -16.38 -0.32
C THR A 73 5.60 -15.14 0.41
N LEU A 74 6.69 -15.30 1.16
CA LEU A 74 7.39 -14.21 1.87
C LEU A 74 8.65 -13.78 1.10
N ASN A 75 8.59 -13.85 -0.21
CA ASN A 75 9.69 -13.49 -1.10
C ASN A 75 9.66 -11.99 -1.38
N PRO A 76 10.73 -11.22 -1.05
CA PRO A 76 10.77 -9.78 -1.25
C PRO A 76 10.73 -9.35 -2.72
N LEU A 77 10.97 -10.27 -3.68
CA LEU A 77 10.87 -9.99 -5.11
C LEU A 77 9.42 -10.07 -5.64
N THR A 78 8.50 -10.65 -4.89
CA THR A 78 7.13 -10.94 -5.34
C THR A 78 6.06 -10.55 -4.32
N ALA A 79 6.45 -10.08 -3.14
CA ALA A 79 5.50 -9.56 -2.15
C ALA A 79 4.86 -8.26 -2.70
N ASP A 80 3.53 -8.25 -2.83
CA ASP A 80 2.76 -7.16 -3.41
C ASP A 80 1.56 -6.74 -2.52
N ASP A 81 1.31 -7.47 -1.44
CA ASP A 81 0.33 -7.09 -0.43
C ASP A 81 1.00 -6.50 0.83
N ARG A 82 0.21 -5.75 1.60
CA ARG A 82 0.68 -5.07 2.81
C ARG A 82 1.40 -6.00 3.80
N TYR A 83 0.87 -7.19 4.06
CA TYR A 83 1.37 -8.08 5.13
C TYR A 83 2.64 -8.80 4.69
N GLY A 84 2.73 -9.18 3.41
CA GLY A 84 3.94 -9.67 2.79
C GLY A 84 5.06 -8.62 2.83
N LEU A 85 4.75 -7.38 2.44
CA LEU A 85 5.69 -6.25 2.51
C LEU A 85 6.15 -5.95 3.94
N MET A 86 5.25 -5.94 4.93
CA MET A 86 5.62 -5.76 6.35
C MET A 86 6.54 -6.87 6.86
N THR A 87 6.29 -8.11 6.46
CA THR A 87 7.13 -9.26 6.82
C THR A 87 8.50 -9.16 6.18
N CYS A 88 8.55 -8.81 4.90
CA CYS A 88 9.82 -8.58 4.19
C CYS A 88 10.59 -7.41 4.81
N HIS A 89 9.93 -6.32 5.19
CA HIS A 89 10.55 -5.18 5.87
C HIS A 89 11.19 -5.56 7.23
N ALA A 90 10.60 -6.51 7.95
CA ALA A 90 11.21 -7.03 9.18
C ALA A 90 12.45 -7.89 8.90
N ALA A 91 12.46 -8.68 7.83
CA ALA A 91 13.50 -9.68 7.55
C ALA A 91 14.61 -9.19 6.60
N TYR A 92 14.30 -8.29 5.69
CA TYR A 92 15.23 -7.76 4.69
C TYR A 92 15.46 -6.27 4.92
N ALA A 93 16.46 -5.70 4.27
CA ALA A 93 16.75 -4.28 4.30
C ALA A 93 16.99 -3.74 2.89
N PRO A 94 16.51 -2.53 2.57
CA PRO A 94 16.94 -1.80 1.39
C PRO A 94 18.33 -1.20 1.64
N ALA A 95 18.97 -0.72 0.58
CA ALA A 95 20.21 0.03 0.73
C ALA A 95 19.98 1.36 1.48
N TYR A 96 18.88 2.03 1.18
CA TYR A 96 18.42 3.27 1.82
C TYR A 96 16.92 3.44 1.62
N HIS A 97 16.30 4.32 2.42
CA HIS A 97 14.91 4.72 2.34
C HIS A 97 14.79 6.23 2.08
N ILE A 98 13.79 6.67 1.32
CA ILE A 98 13.48 8.09 1.08
C ILE A 98 12.10 8.39 1.64
N TYR A 99 12.04 9.27 2.64
CA TYR A 99 10.78 9.72 3.22
C TYR A 99 10.06 10.76 2.33
N GLY A 100 8.76 10.94 2.54
CA GLY A 100 7.94 11.89 1.78
C GLY A 100 8.45 13.34 1.81
N ASP A 101 9.14 13.73 2.88
CA ASP A 101 9.79 15.04 3.03
C ASP A 101 11.15 15.16 2.29
N GLY A 102 11.59 14.07 1.64
CA GLY A 102 12.85 13.99 0.91
C GLY A 102 14.05 13.63 1.77
N THR A 103 13.88 13.37 3.07
CA THR A 103 14.96 12.87 3.94
C THR A 103 15.38 11.46 3.51
N VAL A 104 16.69 11.22 3.44
CA VAL A 104 17.27 9.91 3.10
C VAL A 104 17.82 9.23 4.35
N ASP A 105 17.35 8.02 4.63
CA ASP A 105 17.85 7.15 5.69
C ASP A 105 18.71 6.03 5.09
N TYR A 106 20.01 6.10 5.27
CA TYR A 106 20.97 5.11 4.78
C TYR A 106 21.04 3.90 5.70
N ILE A 107 20.62 2.72 5.22
CA ILE A 107 20.54 1.47 5.98
C ILE A 107 21.79 0.61 5.72
N LEU A 108 21.91 0.02 4.53
CA LEU A 108 23.09 -0.74 4.10
C LEU A 108 24.12 0.16 3.41
N ALA A 109 23.65 1.17 2.67
CA ALA A 109 24.54 2.16 2.08
C ALA A 109 25.08 3.15 3.14
N GLU A 110 26.25 3.69 2.87
CA GLU A 110 26.83 4.85 3.55
C GLU A 110 26.46 6.14 2.81
N SER A 111 26.45 6.09 1.48
CA SER A 111 26.09 7.22 0.61
C SER A 111 25.58 6.76 -0.75
N MET A 112 24.88 7.67 -1.43
CA MET A 112 24.50 7.59 -2.83
C MET A 112 24.77 8.93 -3.48
N GLU A 113 25.65 8.98 -4.47
CA GLU A 113 26.11 10.23 -5.09
C GLU A 113 25.92 10.19 -6.61
N ALA A 114 25.43 11.27 -7.19
CA ALA A 114 25.29 11.42 -8.64
C ALA A 114 26.57 12.04 -9.25
N SER A 115 26.97 11.57 -10.43
CA SER A 115 27.98 12.22 -11.28
C SER A 115 27.52 13.60 -11.75
N GLU A 116 28.46 14.46 -12.15
CA GLU A 116 28.16 15.82 -12.64
C GLU A 116 27.20 15.82 -13.85
N ASP A 117 27.29 14.82 -14.72
CA ASP A 117 26.40 14.67 -15.89
C ASP A 117 25.06 14.00 -15.54
N GLY A 118 24.87 13.54 -14.31
CA GLY A 118 23.65 12.89 -13.84
C GLY A 118 23.39 11.52 -14.47
N LEU A 119 24.39 10.89 -15.09
CA LEU A 119 24.24 9.60 -15.78
C LEU A 119 24.77 8.41 -15.00
N THR A 120 25.48 8.65 -13.88
CA THR A 120 25.97 7.60 -13.00
C THR A 120 25.63 7.93 -11.55
N LEU A 121 25.03 6.97 -10.86
CA LEU A 121 24.89 7.03 -9.40
C LEU A 121 25.90 6.05 -8.77
N THR A 122 26.65 6.53 -7.77
CA THR A 122 27.63 5.75 -7.04
C THR A 122 27.10 5.46 -5.65
N MET A 123 26.83 4.20 -5.35
CA MET A 123 26.47 3.71 -4.02
C MET A 123 27.72 3.22 -3.31
N LYS A 124 27.95 3.72 -2.08
CA LYS A 124 28.95 3.16 -1.17
C LYS A 124 28.25 2.42 -0.05
N LEU A 125 28.65 1.19 0.21
CA LEU A 125 28.15 0.37 1.30
C LEU A 125 28.90 0.70 2.61
N LYS A 126 28.24 0.51 3.74
CA LYS A 126 28.88 0.49 5.04
C LYS A 126 29.86 -0.67 5.11
N PRO A 127 30.98 -0.55 5.84
CA PRO A 127 31.91 -1.66 6.03
C PRO A 127 31.31 -2.76 6.93
N ASP A 128 31.87 -3.97 6.82
CA ASP A 128 31.59 -5.12 7.70
C ASP A 128 30.13 -5.56 7.77
N LEU A 129 29.36 -5.30 6.71
CA LEU A 129 27.97 -5.77 6.60
C LEU A 129 27.91 -7.29 6.55
N LYS A 130 26.89 -7.84 7.20
CA LYS A 130 26.62 -9.28 7.25
C LYS A 130 25.16 -9.60 7.08
N TRP A 131 24.93 -10.74 6.50
CA TRP A 131 23.63 -11.41 6.51
C TRP A 131 23.33 -12.00 7.91
N SER A 132 22.09 -12.42 8.13
CA SER A 132 21.67 -13.01 9.41
C SER A 132 22.29 -14.39 9.70
N ASP A 133 22.94 -15.01 8.73
CA ASP A 133 23.70 -16.28 8.84
C ASP A 133 25.21 -16.08 8.97
N ASP A 134 25.66 -14.84 9.22
CA ASP A 134 27.05 -14.39 9.36
C ASP A 134 27.88 -14.32 8.08
N GLU A 135 27.35 -14.69 6.91
CA GLU A 135 28.01 -14.47 5.62
C GLU A 135 28.15 -12.97 5.34
N ALA A 136 29.21 -12.58 4.62
CA ALA A 136 29.46 -11.19 4.28
C ALA A 136 28.44 -10.67 3.25
N LEU A 137 27.87 -9.48 3.49
CA LEU A 137 27.08 -8.74 2.50
C LEU A 137 27.98 -7.75 1.78
N THR A 138 28.06 -7.84 0.46
CA THR A 138 28.97 -7.07 -0.38
C THR A 138 28.27 -6.45 -1.58
N ALA A 139 29.02 -5.67 -2.37
CA ALA A 139 28.55 -5.12 -3.64
C ALA A 139 28.04 -6.19 -4.63
N GLU A 140 28.49 -7.46 -4.49
CA GLU A 140 27.98 -8.56 -5.33
C GLU A 140 26.51 -8.86 -5.07
N ASP A 141 26.06 -8.78 -3.81
CA ASP A 141 24.64 -8.96 -3.46
C ASP A 141 23.79 -7.83 -4.00
N ILE A 142 24.31 -6.60 -3.96
CA ILE A 142 23.63 -5.43 -4.54
C ILE A 142 23.47 -5.63 -6.05
N VAL A 143 24.54 -5.90 -6.77
CA VAL A 143 24.49 -6.12 -8.24
C VAL A 143 23.52 -7.26 -8.57
N PHE A 144 23.64 -8.39 -7.86
CA PHE A 144 22.76 -9.53 -8.05
C PHE A 144 21.26 -9.17 -7.86
N THR A 145 20.95 -8.39 -6.83
CA THR A 145 19.57 -7.95 -6.53
C THR A 145 18.99 -7.14 -7.69
N TYR A 146 19.69 -6.07 -8.10
CA TYR A 146 19.18 -5.18 -9.14
C TYR A 146 19.14 -5.82 -10.52
N GLU A 147 20.11 -6.70 -10.86
CA GLU A 147 20.06 -7.51 -12.10
C GLU A 147 18.87 -8.47 -12.08
N THR A 148 18.60 -9.11 -10.94
CA THR A 148 17.45 -9.99 -10.77
C THR A 148 16.13 -9.24 -10.98
N ILE A 149 15.94 -8.07 -10.36
CA ILE A 149 14.75 -7.25 -10.55
C ILE A 149 14.60 -6.82 -12.01
N ASN A 150 15.68 -6.39 -12.67
CA ASN A 150 15.66 -6.04 -14.10
C ASN A 150 15.27 -7.21 -14.98
N SER A 151 15.59 -8.45 -14.59
CA SER A 151 15.20 -9.64 -15.33
C SER A 151 13.73 -10.03 -15.15
N LEU A 152 13.13 -9.68 -14.03
CA LEU A 152 11.75 -10.03 -13.65
C LEU A 152 10.73 -8.96 -14.07
N THR A 153 11.11 -7.69 -13.94
CA THR A 153 10.21 -6.54 -14.09
C THR A 153 10.86 -5.46 -14.94
N LYS A 154 10.10 -4.41 -15.24
CA LYS A 154 10.63 -3.18 -15.83
C LYS A 154 10.64 -2.01 -14.85
N ASN A 155 10.60 -2.28 -13.55
CA ASN A 155 10.53 -1.25 -12.53
C ASN A 155 11.79 -0.35 -12.48
N LEU A 156 12.95 -0.90 -12.91
CA LEU A 156 14.22 -0.16 -12.96
C LEU A 156 14.58 0.27 -14.39
N TYR A 157 13.58 0.72 -15.14
CA TYR A 157 13.74 1.20 -16.53
C TYR A 157 13.48 2.71 -16.61
N ILE A 158 14.33 3.41 -17.33
CA ILE A 158 14.10 4.81 -17.73
C ILE A 158 13.76 4.80 -19.21
N GLY A 159 12.51 5.09 -19.54
CA GLY A 159 11.96 4.81 -20.86
C GLY A 159 11.96 3.31 -21.16
N ASP A 160 12.54 2.89 -22.29
CA ASP A 160 12.61 1.49 -22.72
C ASP A 160 13.92 0.78 -22.33
N LYS A 161 14.78 1.42 -21.53
CA LYS A 161 16.11 0.90 -21.21
C LYS A 161 16.29 0.70 -19.72
N PRO A 162 16.87 -0.43 -19.29
CA PRO A 162 17.16 -0.67 -17.89
C PRO A 162 18.27 0.26 -17.37
N ILE A 163 18.22 0.57 -16.09
CA ILE A 163 19.38 1.04 -15.34
C ILE A 163 20.34 -0.15 -15.25
N SER A 164 21.56 -0.02 -15.75
CA SER A 164 22.57 -1.07 -15.60
C SER A 164 23.36 -0.87 -14.31
N VAL A 165 23.77 -1.97 -13.71
CA VAL A 165 24.47 -2.00 -12.43
C VAL A 165 25.82 -2.68 -12.59
N GLU A 166 26.86 -2.15 -11.94
CA GLU A 166 28.23 -2.65 -12.03
C GLU A 166 28.92 -2.58 -10.67
N LYS A 167 29.59 -3.66 -10.30
CA LYS A 167 30.48 -3.69 -9.13
C LYS A 167 31.80 -3.00 -9.47
N GLN A 168 32.15 -1.92 -8.76
CA GLN A 168 33.46 -1.29 -8.87
C GLN A 168 34.47 -1.95 -7.93
N ASP A 169 34.10 -2.19 -6.69
CA ASP A 169 34.86 -2.95 -5.66
C ASP A 169 33.88 -3.58 -4.67
N ASP A 170 34.36 -4.19 -3.57
CA ASP A 170 33.51 -4.91 -2.62
C ASP A 170 32.53 -4.03 -1.85
N LEU A 171 32.74 -2.71 -1.81
CA LEU A 171 31.88 -1.75 -1.12
C LEU A 171 31.29 -0.67 -2.05
N THR A 172 31.58 -0.72 -3.35
CA THR A 172 31.16 0.33 -4.30
C THR A 172 30.44 -0.26 -5.49
N VAL A 173 29.25 0.26 -5.74
CA VAL A 173 28.39 -0.12 -6.88
C VAL A 173 28.10 1.12 -7.72
N LEU A 174 28.18 0.98 -9.05
CA LEU A 174 27.82 2.00 -10.02
C LEU A 174 26.49 1.64 -10.69
N PHE A 175 25.58 2.61 -10.76
CA PHE A 175 24.35 2.52 -11.52
C PHE A 175 24.44 3.46 -12.70
N HIS A 176 24.39 2.91 -13.92
CA HIS A 176 24.44 3.70 -15.15
C HIS A 176 23.03 3.94 -15.68
N LEU A 177 22.63 5.18 -15.70
CA LEU A 177 21.33 5.62 -16.18
C LEU A 177 21.35 5.80 -17.70
N PRO A 178 20.37 5.28 -18.44
CA PRO A 178 20.30 5.47 -19.89
C PRO A 178 20.03 6.93 -20.31
N SER A 179 19.49 7.73 -19.40
CA SER A 179 19.33 9.19 -19.48
C SER A 179 19.20 9.76 -18.08
N VAL A 180 19.40 11.07 -17.93
CA VAL A 180 19.20 11.75 -16.65
C VAL A 180 17.78 11.50 -16.15
N SER A 181 17.66 11.08 -14.88
CA SER A 181 16.40 10.86 -14.19
C SER A 181 16.53 11.27 -12.74
N ALA A 182 15.78 12.28 -12.33
CA ALA A 182 15.76 12.73 -10.95
C ALA A 182 15.00 11.75 -10.02
N SER A 183 14.10 10.93 -10.59
CA SER A 183 13.41 9.85 -9.85
C SER A 183 14.25 8.57 -9.70
N ALA A 184 15.46 8.52 -10.29
CA ALA A 184 16.30 7.31 -10.22
C ALA A 184 16.65 6.92 -8.77
N MET A 185 16.87 7.90 -7.89
CA MET A 185 17.10 7.65 -6.46
C MET A 185 15.93 6.92 -5.81
N GLU A 186 14.70 7.33 -6.10
CA GLU A 186 13.48 6.69 -5.62
C GLU A 186 13.35 5.26 -6.17
N MET A 187 13.57 5.07 -7.47
CA MET A 187 13.49 3.75 -8.12
C MET A 187 14.46 2.73 -7.53
N LEU A 188 15.58 3.17 -6.95
CA LEU A 188 16.63 2.34 -6.36
C LEU A 188 16.53 2.24 -4.82
N SER A 189 15.46 2.76 -4.21
CA SER A 189 15.32 2.88 -2.74
C SER A 189 14.59 1.69 -2.09
N ASP A 190 13.70 1.98 -1.19
CA ASP A 190 13.06 1.06 -0.24
C ASP A 190 12.12 0.01 -0.86
N GLU A 191 11.67 0.19 -2.08
CA GLU A 191 10.95 -0.87 -2.80
C GLU A 191 11.88 -2.02 -3.23
N VAL A 192 13.20 -1.84 -3.08
CA VAL A 192 14.23 -2.81 -3.41
C VAL A 192 14.85 -3.39 -2.15
N SER A 193 14.25 -4.45 -1.61
CA SER A 193 14.90 -5.26 -0.57
C SER A 193 16.11 -6.00 -1.13
N ILE A 194 17.29 -5.83 -0.52
CA ILE A 194 18.50 -6.53 -0.95
C ILE A 194 18.40 -8.01 -0.56
N ILE A 195 18.70 -8.89 -1.52
CA ILE A 195 18.62 -10.35 -1.35
C ILE A 195 20.00 -11.01 -1.35
N PRO A 196 20.20 -12.06 -0.55
CA PRO A 196 21.48 -12.77 -0.47
C PRO A 196 21.74 -13.62 -1.73
N LYS A 197 22.78 -13.27 -2.48
CA LYS A 197 23.18 -13.98 -3.68
C LYS A 197 23.38 -15.47 -3.42
N HIS A 198 24.06 -15.85 -2.33
CA HIS A 198 24.36 -17.24 -1.98
C HIS A 198 23.11 -18.10 -1.68
N ILE A 199 21.96 -17.46 -1.42
CA ILE A 199 20.66 -18.14 -1.24
C ILE A 199 19.85 -18.18 -2.54
N PHE A 200 19.85 -17.08 -3.33
CA PHE A 200 18.94 -16.90 -4.46
C PHE A 200 19.57 -17.29 -5.82
N GLU A 201 20.91 -17.33 -5.94
CA GLU A 201 21.58 -17.65 -7.19
C GLU A 201 21.24 -19.05 -7.68
N GLY A 202 20.81 -19.17 -8.94
CA GLY A 202 20.45 -20.43 -9.58
C GLY A 202 19.07 -21.00 -9.18
N LYS A 203 18.31 -20.29 -8.35
CA LYS A 203 16.90 -20.61 -8.06
C LYS A 203 16.00 -19.81 -8.98
N GLU A 204 14.87 -20.40 -9.40
CA GLU A 204 13.83 -19.64 -10.10
C GLU A 204 13.19 -18.68 -9.10
N ASN A 205 13.20 -17.39 -9.42
CA ASN A 205 12.85 -16.31 -8.49
C ASN A 205 11.40 -16.35 -7.99
N THR A 206 10.52 -17.08 -8.65
CA THR A 206 9.13 -17.30 -8.25
C THR A 206 8.95 -18.43 -7.25
N ASP A 207 9.93 -19.34 -7.12
CA ASP A 207 9.81 -20.58 -6.32
C ASP A 207 10.50 -20.48 -4.95
N VAL A 208 11.21 -19.37 -4.67
CA VAL A 208 11.86 -19.18 -3.37
C VAL A 208 10.82 -18.83 -2.34
N SER A 209 10.15 -19.84 -1.80
CA SER A 209 9.35 -19.71 -0.59
C SER A 209 10.30 -19.54 0.61
N LEU A 210 10.14 -18.46 1.36
CA LEU A 210 10.89 -18.26 2.62
C LEU A 210 10.55 -19.33 3.67
N LEU A 211 9.50 -20.13 3.44
CA LEU A 211 9.05 -21.20 4.33
C LEU A 211 9.82 -22.51 4.12
N GLU A 212 10.35 -22.74 2.93
CA GLU A 212 11.07 -23.99 2.60
C GLU A 212 12.56 -23.90 2.95
N ASP A 213 13.15 -22.70 2.85
CA ASP A 213 14.53 -22.42 3.22
C ASP A 213 14.58 -21.53 4.47
N LYS A 214 15.64 -21.63 5.25
CA LYS A 214 15.91 -20.71 6.36
C LYS A 214 15.94 -19.28 5.80
N VAL A 215 15.08 -18.40 6.35
CA VAL A 215 15.05 -16.99 5.97
C VAL A 215 16.39 -16.34 6.33
N VAL A 216 17.13 -15.93 5.31
CA VAL A 216 18.39 -15.18 5.45
C VAL A 216 18.16 -13.79 4.89
N GLY A 217 18.30 -12.78 5.74
CA GLY A 217 18.11 -11.39 5.36
C GLY A 217 19.07 -10.44 6.10
N ALA A 218 19.05 -9.18 5.72
CA ALA A 218 19.83 -8.12 6.35
C ALA A 218 18.97 -7.14 7.17
N GLY A 219 17.68 -7.47 7.36
CA GLY A 219 16.73 -6.67 8.12
C GLY A 219 16.96 -6.70 9.64
N PRO A 220 16.19 -5.90 10.39
CA PRO A 220 16.30 -5.82 11.84
C PRO A 220 15.97 -7.13 12.56
N TYR A 221 15.22 -8.01 11.95
CA TYR A 221 14.77 -9.27 12.54
C TYR A 221 14.99 -10.46 11.61
N VAL A 222 15.01 -11.67 12.19
CA VAL A 222 15.07 -12.95 11.50
C VAL A 222 13.78 -13.70 11.79
N LEU A 223 13.08 -14.20 10.78
CA LEU A 223 11.89 -15.02 10.97
C LEU A 223 12.29 -16.37 11.58
N GLU A 224 11.76 -16.68 12.78
CA GLU A 224 11.97 -17.95 13.48
C GLU A 224 10.84 -18.94 13.23
N GLU A 225 9.60 -18.45 13.18
CA GLU A 225 8.42 -19.30 13.06
C GLU A 225 7.28 -18.55 12.35
N TYR A 226 6.64 -19.22 11.41
CA TYR A 226 5.43 -18.76 10.77
C TYR A 226 4.34 -19.82 10.88
N LYS A 227 3.22 -19.44 11.48
CA LYS A 227 2.03 -20.27 11.58
C LYS A 227 0.91 -19.59 10.83
N THR A 228 0.63 -20.08 9.63
CA THR A 228 -0.34 -19.49 8.71
C THR A 228 -1.69 -19.23 9.39
N GLY A 229 -2.19 -18.01 9.27
CA GLY A 229 -3.45 -17.56 9.85
C GLY A 229 -3.41 -17.31 11.37
N GLU A 230 -2.25 -17.48 12.04
CA GLU A 230 -2.14 -17.29 13.48
C GLU A 230 -1.08 -16.24 13.86
N TYR A 231 0.19 -16.44 13.47
CA TYR A 231 1.26 -15.50 13.78
C TYR A 231 2.55 -15.72 12.98
N LEU A 232 3.38 -14.67 12.96
CA LEU A 232 4.79 -14.73 12.58
C LEU A 232 5.62 -14.31 13.80
N LYS A 233 6.64 -15.08 14.13
CA LYS A 233 7.56 -14.80 15.23
C LYS A 233 8.96 -14.54 14.70
N PHE A 234 9.53 -13.42 15.10
CA PHE A 234 10.85 -12.96 14.70
C PHE A 234 11.75 -12.80 15.91
N LYS A 235 13.04 -12.98 15.68
CA LYS A 235 14.10 -12.72 16.63
C LYS A 235 14.99 -11.56 16.15
N ALA A 236 15.44 -10.70 17.06
CA ALA A 236 16.34 -9.61 16.75
C ALA A 236 17.59 -10.10 16.02
N ASN A 237 17.93 -9.44 14.90
CA ASN A 237 19.12 -9.71 14.11
C ASN A 237 20.31 -8.97 14.72
N PRO A 238 21.33 -9.66 15.26
CA PRO A 238 22.50 -8.99 15.83
C PRO A 238 23.38 -8.32 14.76
N ASN A 239 23.23 -8.72 13.49
CA ASN A 239 24.01 -8.24 12.35
C ASN A 239 23.33 -7.06 11.62
N TYR A 240 22.19 -6.55 12.14
CA TYR A 240 21.51 -5.44 11.49
C TYR A 240 22.39 -4.20 11.40
N ALA A 241 22.49 -3.59 10.22
CA ALA A 241 23.41 -2.49 9.90
C ALA A 241 23.25 -1.22 10.76
N LYS A 242 22.07 -1.01 11.36
CA LYS A 242 21.80 0.11 12.28
C LYS A 242 21.91 -0.28 13.77
N GLY A 243 22.44 -1.46 14.05
CA GLY A 243 22.58 -2.02 15.38
C GLY A 243 21.45 -2.96 15.79
N LYS A 244 21.72 -3.78 16.80
CA LYS A 244 20.72 -4.75 17.30
C LYS A 244 19.45 -4.05 17.77
N PRO A 245 18.26 -4.55 17.37
CA PRO A 245 16.97 -4.04 17.85
C PRO A 245 16.85 -4.03 19.37
N TYR A 246 16.13 -3.04 19.93
CA TYR A 246 15.87 -2.98 21.37
C TYR A 246 14.95 -4.11 21.85
N ILE A 247 13.98 -4.54 21.01
CA ILE A 247 13.07 -5.64 21.29
C ILE A 247 13.70 -6.93 20.78
N GLU A 248 13.84 -7.94 21.65
CA GLU A 248 14.46 -9.23 21.29
C GLU A 248 13.52 -10.09 20.42
N THR A 249 12.21 -10.07 20.72
CA THR A 249 11.20 -10.87 20.01
C THR A 249 10.08 -9.99 19.49
N LEU A 250 9.90 -9.96 18.16
CA LEU A 250 8.77 -9.33 17.49
C LEU A 250 7.77 -10.42 17.07
N ILE A 251 6.48 -10.19 17.35
CA ILE A 251 5.41 -11.10 16.94
C ILE A 251 4.37 -10.31 16.14
N TYR A 252 4.14 -10.71 14.91
CA TYR A 252 2.96 -10.29 14.15
C TYR A 252 1.86 -11.33 14.39
N ARG A 253 0.82 -10.94 15.12
CA ARG A 253 -0.32 -11.80 15.42
C ARG A 253 -1.46 -11.51 14.46
N VAL A 254 -1.92 -12.52 13.72
CA VAL A 254 -3.00 -12.37 12.74
C VAL A 254 -4.33 -12.40 13.45
N ILE A 255 -5.06 -11.29 13.48
CA ILE A 255 -6.41 -11.17 14.04
C ILE A 255 -7.19 -10.18 13.19
N ASP A 256 -8.31 -10.61 12.62
CA ASP A 256 -9.20 -9.73 11.88
C ASP A 256 -9.64 -8.52 12.73
N LYS A 257 -9.75 -7.35 12.10
CA LYS A 257 -10.24 -6.14 12.77
C LYS A 257 -11.64 -6.37 13.36
N GLY A 258 -11.89 -5.74 14.51
CA GLY A 258 -13.16 -5.77 15.21
C GLY A 258 -13.03 -6.11 16.69
N ASP A 259 -14.10 -6.66 17.26
CA ASP A 259 -14.20 -6.91 18.71
C ASP A 259 -13.10 -7.85 19.24
N THR A 260 -12.70 -8.86 18.46
CA THR A 260 -11.65 -9.81 18.87
C THR A 260 -10.30 -9.13 19.01
N ALA A 261 -9.90 -8.29 18.06
CA ALA A 261 -8.66 -7.51 18.13
C ALA A 261 -8.70 -6.48 19.27
N THR A 262 -9.85 -5.82 19.46
CA THR A 262 -10.07 -4.89 20.57
C THR A 262 -9.92 -5.57 21.92
N LEU A 263 -10.53 -6.74 22.10
CA LEU A 263 -10.41 -7.53 23.33
C LEU A 263 -8.98 -8.03 23.58
N ALA A 264 -8.26 -8.46 22.54
CA ALA A 264 -6.88 -8.89 22.66
C ALA A 264 -5.97 -7.75 23.17
N MET A 265 -6.15 -6.53 22.65
CA MET A 265 -5.44 -5.33 23.15
C MET A 265 -5.79 -5.02 24.60
N GLN A 266 -7.09 -4.98 24.94
CA GLN A 266 -7.56 -4.66 26.29
C GLN A 266 -7.14 -5.71 27.34
N ASN A 267 -7.08 -6.98 26.95
CA ASN A 267 -6.59 -8.07 27.80
C ASN A 267 -5.06 -8.08 27.97
N GLY A 268 -4.36 -7.24 27.21
CA GLY A 268 -2.90 -7.17 27.27
C GLY A 268 -2.18 -8.26 26.47
N GLU A 269 -2.87 -8.89 25.53
CA GLU A 269 -2.33 -9.96 24.66
C GLU A 269 -1.50 -9.39 23.48
N ALA A 270 -1.56 -8.08 23.24
CA ALA A 270 -0.75 -7.39 22.26
C ALA A 270 -0.37 -5.98 22.75
N GLU A 271 0.69 -5.43 22.17
CA GLU A 271 1.22 -4.11 22.51
C GLU A 271 0.74 -3.00 21.56
N ALA A 272 0.40 -3.35 20.32
CA ALA A 272 -0.04 -2.38 19.31
C ALA A 272 -0.96 -2.99 18.25
N MET A 273 -1.77 -2.14 17.62
CA MET A 273 -2.49 -2.43 16.37
C MET A 273 -2.88 -1.13 15.67
N VAL A 274 -3.16 -1.19 14.37
CA VAL A 274 -3.76 -0.08 13.63
C VAL A 274 -5.29 -0.22 13.66
N LEU A 275 -5.95 0.86 14.06
CA LEU A 275 -7.40 0.95 14.17
C LEU A 275 -8.05 1.35 12.83
N SER A 276 -9.23 0.82 12.56
CA SER A 276 -10.18 1.47 11.65
C SER A 276 -10.96 2.57 12.39
N PRO A 277 -11.55 3.56 11.69
CA PRO A 277 -12.22 4.69 12.34
C PRO A 277 -13.31 4.29 13.34
N ASP A 278 -14.01 3.19 13.09
CA ASP A 278 -15.06 2.64 13.95
C ASP A 278 -14.55 1.93 15.21
N MET A 279 -13.23 1.67 15.31
CA MET A 279 -12.59 1.03 16.46
C MET A 279 -11.91 2.01 17.42
N ILE A 280 -11.91 3.31 17.16
CA ILE A 280 -11.13 4.31 17.92
C ILE A 280 -11.77 4.64 19.27
N GLU A 281 -13.09 4.74 19.32
CA GLU A 281 -13.85 5.21 20.49
C GLU A 281 -13.48 4.52 21.82
N PRO A 282 -13.28 3.19 21.91
CA PRO A 282 -12.90 2.52 23.17
C PRO A 282 -11.54 2.92 23.76
N TYR A 283 -10.71 3.66 22.99
CA TYR A 283 -9.35 4.04 23.38
C TYR A 283 -9.20 5.53 23.70
N LEU A 284 -10.17 6.40 23.29
CA LEU A 284 -10.06 7.85 23.41
C LEU A 284 -9.87 8.35 24.85
N GLU A 285 -10.56 7.74 25.82
CA GLU A 285 -10.50 8.12 27.24
C GLU A 285 -9.85 7.04 28.12
N ASN A 286 -9.03 6.16 27.52
CA ASN A 286 -8.40 5.06 28.21
C ASN A 286 -6.91 5.30 28.44
N ASP A 287 -6.55 5.74 29.64
CA ASP A 287 -5.16 6.05 30.05
C ASP A 287 -4.16 4.88 29.94
N ALA A 288 -4.62 3.67 29.69
CA ALA A 288 -3.76 2.50 29.46
C ALA A 288 -3.14 2.47 28.06
N PHE A 289 -3.66 3.31 27.14
CA PHE A 289 -3.27 3.33 25.74
C PHE A 289 -2.83 4.72 25.30
N THR A 290 -2.14 4.77 24.16
CA THR A 290 -1.78 6.01 23.45
C THR A 290 -2.15 5.83 21.98
N LEU A 291 -2.74 6.87 21.38
CA LEU A 291 -3.08 6.92 19.97
C LEU A 291 -2.06 7.80 19.23
N TYR A 292 -1.61 7.32 18.08
CA TYR A 292 -0.71 8.06 17.18
C TYR A 292 -1.34 8.10 15.79
N ASN A 293 -1.62 9.31 15.31
CA ASN A 293 -2.09 9.52 13.95
C ASN A 293 -0.89 9.80 13.03
N TYR A 294 -0.83 9.13 11.88
CA TYR A 294 0.23 9.30 10.91
C TYR A 294 -0.31 9.20 9.48
N SER A 295 0.36 9.85 8.55
CA SER A 295 -0.02 9.81 7.13
C SER A 295 0.06 8.39 6.58
N GLU A 296 -0.97 7.99 5.83
CA GLU A 296 -0.91 6.77 5.01
C GLU A 296 -0.23 7.03 3.66
N GLY A 297 0.07 8.28 3.33
CA GLY A 297 0.56 8.67 2.00
C GLY A 297 -0.50 8.48 0.90
N ARG A 298 -1.73 8.10 1.27
CA ARG A 298 -2.82 7.85 0.34
C ARG A 298 -3.62 9.11 0.10
N VAL A 299 -3.85 9.43 -1.17
CA VAL A 299 -4.74 10.51 -1.59
C VAL A 299 -6.05 9.92 -2.12
N PRO A 300 -7.14 9.92 -1.31
CA PRO A 300 -8.47 9.59 -1.80
C PRO A 300 -8.92 10.64 -2.83
N TYR A 301 -9.60 10.16 -3.88
CA TYR A 301 -10.01 11.03 -4.97
C TYR A 301 -11.33 10.59 -5.62
N ILE A 302 -11.95 11.55 -6.29
CA ILE A 302 -13.07 11.35 -7.19
C ILE A 302 -12.54 11.55 -8.62
N ARG A 303 -12.69 10.54 -9.49
CA ARG A 303 -12.37 10.63 -10.91
C ARG A 303 -13.64 10.71 -11.73
N LEU A 304 -13.76 11.72 -12.60
CA LEU A 304 -14.82 11.78 -13.60
C LEU A 304 -14.36 11.10 -14.89
N ASN A 305 -15.14 10.12 -15.35
CA ASN A 305 -14.77 9.27 -16.47
C ASN A 305 -15.01 9.95 -17.82
N THR A 306 -13.95 10.47 -18.44
CA THR A 306 -14.04 11.15 -19.74
C THR A 306 -14.37 10.22 -20.91
N ALA A 307 -14.35 8.89 -20.76
CA ALA A 307 -14.87 7.96 -21.76
C ALA A 307 -16.40 7.92 -21.77
N SER A 308 -17.04 8.23 -20.64
CA SER A 308 -18.50 8.32 -20.57
C SER A 308 -19.02 9.52 -21.38
N GLY A 309 -20.11 9.29 -22.13
CA GLY A 309 -20.80 10.37 -22.86
C GLY A 309 -21.35 11.47 -21.94
N ASN A 310 -21.63 11.15 -20.69
CA ASN A 310 -22.12 12.08 -19.68
C ASN A 310 -21.05 13.06 -19.20
N MET A 311 -19.76 12.73 -19.34
CA MET A 311 -18.62 13.49 -18.80
C MET A 311 -17.79 14.23 -19.86
N GLN A 312 -18.32 14.39 -21.08
CA GLN A 312 -17.62 15.08 -22.17
C GLN A 312 -17.53 16.60 -21.97
N ASP A 313 -18.58 17.21 -21.42
CA ASP A 313 -18.63 18.66 -21.21
C ASP A 313 -17.89 19.07 -19.93
N LYS A 314 -16.82 19.85 -20.08
CA LYS A 314 -16.03 20.38 -18.95
C LYS A 314 -16.89 21.26 -18.03
N THR A 315 -17.83 22.05 -18.55
CA THR A 315 -18.72 22.88 -17.72
C THR A 315 -19.57 21.99 -16.81
N PHE A 316 -20.10 20.89 -17.33
CA PHE A 316 -20.86 19.93 -16.53
C PHE A 316 -19.98 19.28 -15.44
N ARG A 317 -18.75 18.86 -15.79
CA ARG A 317 -17.80 18.32 -14.81
C ARG A 317 -17.48 19.32 -13.70
N SER A 318 -17.22 20.58 -14.07
CA SER A 318 -17.01 21.67 -13.09
C SER A 318 -18.20 21.84 -12.17
N GLY A 319 -19.43 21.73 -12.72
CA GLY A 319 -20.66 21.82 -11.94
C GLY A 319 -20.79 20.67 -10.93
N ILE A 320 -20.38 19.45 -11.29
CA ILE A 320 -20.29 18.34 -10.33
C ILE A 320 -19.31 18.69 -9.21
N PHE A 321 -18.10 19.19 -9.51
CA PHE A 321 -17.11 19.54 -8.49
C PHE A 321 -17.57 20.70 -7.60
N HIS A 322 -18.21 21.73 -8.16
CA HIS A 322 -18.78 22.83 -7.35
C HIS A 322 -19.99 22.38 -6.49
N ALA A 323 -20.58 21.22 -6.77
CA ALA A 323 -21.62 20.66 -5.90
C ALA A 323 -21.03 20.03 -4.62
N LEU A 324 -19.77 19.58 -4.68
CA LEU A 324 -19.14 18.81 -3.62
C LEU A 324 -18.58 19.67 -2.49
N ASN A 325 -18.74 19.20 -1.27
CA ASN A 325 -18.09 19.72 -0.08
C ASN A 325 -17.03 18.72 0.41
N ARG A 326 -15.77 19.00 0.14
CA ARG A 326 -14.63 18.15 0.48
C ARG A 326 -14.60 17.78 1.96
N GLU A 327 -14.84 18.76 2.84
CA GLU A 327 -14.82 18.55 4.29
C GLU A 327 -15.94 17.61 4.75
N GLU A 328 -17.17 17.81 4.25
CA GLU A 328 -18.29 16.94 4.61
C GLU A 328 -18.11 15.51 4.08
N ILE A 329 -17.52 15.34 2.90
CA ILE A 329 -17.19 14.01 2.34
C ILE A 329 -16.14 13.33 3.22
N MET A 330 -15.02 14.00 3.54
CA MET A 330 -13.97 13.46 4.39
C MET A 330 -14.47 13.16 5.80
N LYS A 331 -15.31 14.04 6.37
CA LYS A 331 -15.95 13.82 7.67
C LYS A 331 -16.91 12.61 7.65
N ALA A 332 -17.69 12.45 6.59
CA ALA A 332 -18.55 11.27 6.44
C ALA A 332 -17.73 9.97 6.38
N ALA A 333 -16.58 9.99 5.72
CA ALA A 333 -15.70 8.85 5.54
C ALA A 333 -14.90 8.48 6.79
N TYR A 334 -14.26 9.48 7.43
CA TYR A 334 -13.25 9.29 8.46
C TYR A 334 -13.67 9.79 9.86
N GLY A 335 -14.77 10.54 9.98
CA GLY A 335 -15.27 11.05 11.25
C GLY A 335 -14.62 12.38 11.65
N ASP A 336 -13.82 12.38 12.71
CA ASP A 336 -13.20 13.58 13.24
C ASP A 336 -12.09 14.12 12.33
N PRO A 337 -11.93 15.46 12.20
CA PRO A 337 -10.82 16.08 11.48
C PRO A 337 -9.41 15.66 11.93
N ASP A 338 -9.26 15.09 13.11
CA ASP A 338 -7.98 14.56 13.58
C ASP A 338 -7.52 13.30 12.78
N TYR A 339 -8.37 12.73 11.93
CA TYR A 339 -8.07 11.51 11.17
C TYR A 339 -7.84 11.74 9.68
N TYR A 340 -7.80 12.99 9.24
CA TYR A 340 -7.48 13.34 7.85
C TYR A 340 -6.95 14.77 7.74
N HIS A 341 -6.23 15.03 6.64
CA HIS A 341 -5.93 16.39 6.18
C HIS A 341 -6.66 16.65 4.88
N LEU A 342 -7.34 17.80 4.74
CA LEU A 342 -7.89 18.22 3.46
C LEU A 342 -6.75 18.47 2.47
N GLY A 343 -6.90 18.05 1.23
CA GLY A 343 -5.88 18.20 0.18
C GLY A 343 -6.49 18.66 -1.14
N TYR A 344 -5.69 19.37 -1.90
CA TYR A 344 -6.14 20.00 -3.14
C TYR A 344 -5.33 19.55 -4.35
N SER A 345 -4.36 18.66 -4.13
CA SER A 345 -3.47 18.12 -5.15
C SER A 345 -3.48 16.58 -5.14
N PHE A 346 -2.92 15.99 -6.17
CA PHE A 346 -2.71 14.54 -6.24
C PHE A 346 -1.57 14.04 -5.35
N LEU A 347 -0.74 14.95 -4.81
CA LEU A 347 0.29 14.62 -3.82
C LEU A 347 -0.30 14.65 -2.40
N PRO A 348 0.16 13.78 -1.49
CA PRO A 348 -0.20 13.89 -0.08
C PRO A 348 0.36 15.18 0.52
N TYR A 349 -0.31 15.69 1.58
CA TYR A 349 0.01 17.01 2.17
C TYR A 349 1.42 17.11 2.75
N ASP A 350 2.01 15.99 3.16
CA ASP A 350 3.35 15.84 3.73
C ASP A 350 4.46 15.61 2.67
N ASN A 351 4.11 15.58 1.39
CA ASN A 351 5.08 15.48 0.30
C ASN A 351 5.77 16.84 0.06
N GLN A 352 7.11 16.83 -0.07
CA GLN A 352 7.89 18.06 -0.27
C GLN A 352 7.54 18.87 -1.53
N PHE A 353 6.83 18.27 -2.49
CA PHE A 353 6.36 18.91 -3.73
C PHE A 353 4.89 19.33 -3.66
N TYR A 354 4.19 19.07 -2.55
CA TYR A 354 2.78 19.44 -2.42
C TYR A 354 2.55 20.94 -2.59
N SER A 355 1.50 21.31 -3.31
CA SER A 355 1.12 22.70 -3.55
C SER A 355 -0.39 22.90 -3.41
N GLU A 356 -0.77 23.99 -2.74
CA GLU A 356 -2.17 24.48 -2.70
C GLU A 356 -2.47 25.55 -3.76
N ASP A 357 -1.49 25.94 -4.57
CA ASP A 357 -1.70 26.88 -5.68
C ASP A 357 -2.30 26.17 -6.89
N VAL A 358 -3.55 25.69 -6.71
CA VAL A 358 -4.30 24.87 -7.65
C VAL A 358 -5.77 25.29 -7.68
N GLU A 359 -6.55 24.82 -8.65
CA GLU A 359 -8.00 25.02 -8.64
C GLU A 359 -8.62 24.13 -7.55
N LYS A 360 -9.18 24.78 -6.50
CA LYS A 360 -9.67 24.09 -5.29
C LYS A 360 -11.08 23.53 -5.43
N TRP A 361 -11.85 24.01 -6.41
CA TRP A 361 -13.25 23.59 -6.61
C TRP A 361 -14.08 23.69 -5.33
N ASP A 362 -13.99 24.85 -4.64
CA ASP A 362 -14.78 25.10 -3.44
C ASP A 362 -16.28 25.00 -3.73
N GLN A 363 -17.04 24.45 -2.79
CA GLN A 363 -18.48 24.27 -2.96
C GLN A 363 -19.18 25.59 -3.28
N ASN A 364 -19.95 25.58 -4.37
CA ASN A 364 -20.79 26.69 -4.77
C ASN A 364 -22.06 26.17 -5.45
N LEU A 365 -23.11 25.92 -4.65
CA LEU A 365 -24.34 25.30 -5.12
C LEU A 365 -25.09 26.09 -6.20
N GLU A 366 -25.00 27.41 -6.20
CA GLU A 366 -25.67 28.23 -7.24
C GLU A 366 -24.93 28.11 -8.59
N LYS A 367 -23.59 28.17 -8.55
CA LYS A 367 -22.74 27.93 -9.72
C LYS A 367 -22.91 26.50 -10.23
N ALA A 368 -22.91 25.51 -9.35
CA ALA A 368 -23.12 24.12 -9.68
C ALA A 368 -24.46 23.89 -10.40
N LYS A 369 -25.57 24.44 -9.89
CA LYS A 369 -26.89 24.35 -10.52
C LYS A 369 -26.91 24.91 -11.92
N GLU A 370 -26.25 26.04 -12.16
CA GLU A 370 -26.18 26.64 -13.50
C GLU A 370 -25.34 25.79 -14.45
N GLU A 371 -24.18 25.28 -13.98
CA GLU A 371 -23.27 24.46 -14.79
C GLU A 371 -23.84 23.10 -15.14
N VAL A 372 -24.59 22.44 -14.22
CA VAL A 372 -25.23 21.13 -14.50
C VAL A 372 -26.60 21.23 -15.18
N LYS A 373 -27.12 22.44 -15.39
CA LYS A 373 -28.49 22.68 -15.85
C LYS A 373 -28.88 21.91 -17.12
N ASN A 374 -28.00 21.95 -18.12
CA ASN A 374 -28.24 21.36 -19.43
C ASN A 374 -27.58 19.97 -19.59
N GLY A 375 -26.91 19.49 -18.58
CA GLY A 375 -26.23 18.19 -18.58
C GLY A 375 -27.12 17.02 -18.19
N PRO A 376 -26.54 15.82 -18.11
CA PRO A 376 -27.19 14.61 -17.65
C PRO A 376 -27.83 14.79 -16.27
N LYS A 377 -28.99 14.13 -16.06
CA LYS A 377 -29.69 14.16 -14.77
C LYS A 377 -29.50 12.90 -13.95
N LYS A 378 -28.85 11.89 -14.54
CA LYS A 378 -28.54 10.61 -13.89
C LYS A 378 -27.10 10.20 -14.23
N LEU A 379 -26.35 9.84 -13.20
CA LEU A 379 -24.96 9.37 -13.27
C LEU A 379 -24.82 8.05 -12.52
N THR A 380 -23.79 7.27 -12.85
CA THR A 380 -23.42 6.04 -12.12
C THR A 380 -22.06 6.23 -11.50
N LEU A 381 -21.97 6.03 -10.17
CA LEU A 381 -20.73 6.07 -9.39
C LEU A 381 -20.32 4.66 -8.99
N LEU A 382 -19.09 4.28 -9.33
CA LEU A 382 -18.49 3.00 -9.00
C LEU A 382 -17.43 3.12 -7.89
N TYR A 383 -17.51 2.20 -6.92
CA TYR A 383 -16.52 2.02 -5.86
C TYR A 383 -16.27 0.53 -5.55
N PRO A 384 -15.14 0.13 -4.93
CA PRO A 384 -14.89 -1.25 -4.55
C PRO A 384 -15.82 -1.67 -3.41
N ALA A 385 -16.40 -2.88 -3.54
CA ALA A 385 -17.25 -3.48 -2.51
C ALA A 385 -16.47 -3.76 -1.22
N ASN A 386 -17.18 -3.90 -0.11
CA ASN A 386 -16.62 -4.21 1.21
C ASN A 386 -15.62 -3.15 1.75
N THR A 387 -15.75 -1.92 1.29
CA THR A 387 -14.93 -0.79 1.74
C THR A 387 -15.84 0.28 2.37
N PRO A 388 -16.17 0.18 3.68
CA PRO A 388 -17.13 1.07 4.34
C PRO A 388 -16.78 2.57 4.22
N ILE A 389 -15.51 2.91 4.17
CA ILE A 389 -15.03 4.29 3.98
C ILE A 389 -15.52 4.82 2.61
N LEU A 390 -15.26 4.09 1.53
CA LEU A 390 -15.65 4.52 0.19
C LEU A 390 -17.18 4.48 -0.03
N GLU A 391 -17.89 3.60 0.67
CA GLU A 391 -19.35 3.62 0.68
C GLU A 391 -19.88 4.91 1.32
N ARG A 392 -19.30 5.37 2.45
CA ARG A 392 -19.67 6.64 3.08
C ARG A 392 -19.34 7.84 2.20
N GLU A 393 -18.19 7.84 1.53
CA GLU A 393 -17.84 8.86 0.51
C GLU A 393 -18.90 8.89 -0.61
N ALA A 394 -19.26 7.72 -1.16
CA ALA A 394 -20.25 7.60 -2.23
C ALA A 394 -21.61 8.13 -1.83
N LEU A 395 -22.06 7.84 -0.61
CA LEU A 395 -23.33 8.33 -0.07
C LEU A 395 -23.35 9.85 0.11
N ALA A 396 -22.24 10.44 0.58
CA ALA A 396 -22.11 11.88 0.70
C ALA A 396 -22.16 12.56 -0.68
N ILE A 397 -21.39 12.06 -1.66
CA ILE A 397 -21.38 12.56 -3.04
C ILE A 397 -22.77 12.46 -3.68
N GLN A 398 -23.47 11.34 -3.48
CA GLN A 398 -24.84 11.14 -3.97
C GLN A 398 -25.78 12.23 -3.43
N ALA A 399 -25.69 12.52 -2.13
CA ALA A 399 -26.53 13.53 -1.48
C ALA A 399 -26.24 14.94 -2.01
N GLU A 400 -24.98 15.29 -2.19
CA GLU A 400 -24.55 16.62 -2.67
C GLU A 400 -24.90 16.83 -4.16
N CYS A 401 -24.70 15.85 -5.01
CA CYS A 401 -25.14 15.90 -6.41
C CYS A 401 -26.67 16.06 -6.52
N LYS A 402 -27.42 15.38 -5.64
CA LYS A 402 -28.88 15.51 -5.58
C LYS A 402 -29.33 16.93 -5.26
N ALA A 403 -28.58 17.66 -4.42
CA ALA A 403 -28.91 19.06 -4.06
C ALA A 403 -28.85 20.02 -5.26
N VAL A 404 -28.14 19.66 -6.33
CA VAL A 404 -28.06 20.42 -7.58
C VAL A 404 -28.88 19.80 -8.73
N GLY A 405 -29.68 18.76 -8.42
CA GLY A 405 -30.60 18.15 -9.36
C GLY A 405 -29.98 17.08 -10.27
N VAL A 406 -28.86 16.47 -9.83
CA VAL A 406 -28.24 15.32 -10.49
C VAL A 406 -28.40 14.08 -9.59
N GLU A 407 -29.06 13.05 -10.10
CA GLU A 407 -29.21 11.76 -9.43
C GLU A 407 -27.97 10.91 -9.65
N VAL A 408 -27.39 10.34 -8.60
CA VAL A 408 -26.24 9.43 -8.68
C VAL A 408 -26.69 8.04 -8.23
N GLU A 409 -26.58 7.06 -9.12
CA GLU A 409 -26.76 5.64 -8.81
C GLU A 409 -25.44 5.06 -8.33
N LEU A 410 -25.47 4.39 -7.17
CA LEU A 410 -24.29 3.77 -6.58
C LEU A 410 -24.13 2.34 -7.06
N ALA A 411 -22.94 1.99 -7.53
CA ALA A 411 -22.55 0.65 -7.95
C ALA A 411 -21.28 0.23 -7.20
N SER A 412 -21.21 -1.03 -6.77
CA SER A 412 -20.02 -1.58 -6.17
C SER A 412 -19.63 -2.90 -6.83
N LEU A 413 -18.33 -3.14 -6.95
CA LEU A 413 -17.75 -4.36 -7.51
C LEU A 413 -16.69 -4.92 -6.56
N ALA A 414 -16.53 -6.25 -6.57
CA ALA A 414 -15.38 -6.87 -5.90
C ALA A 414 -14.06 -6.36 -6.52
N ASP A 415 -13.00 -6.30 -5.73
CA ASP A 415 -11.75 -5.62 -6.06
C ASP A 415 -11.20 -5.94 -7.46
N ALA A 416 -11.08 -7.22 -7.82
CA ALA A 416 -10.57 -7.60 -9.14
C ALA A 416 -11.44 -7.05 -10.30
N ALA A 417 -12.77 -7.04 -10.13
CA ALA A 417 -13.69 -6.50 -11.12
C ALA A 417 -13.67 -4.97 -11.14
N TYR A 418 -13.54 -4.33 -9.97
CA TYR A 418 -13.38 -2.89 -9.84
C TYR A 418 -12.10 -2.41 -10.53
N TYR A 419 -10.94 -3.00 -10.24
CA TYR A 419 -9.67 -2.63 -10.88
C TYR A 419 -9.70 -2.88 -12.40
N LYS A 420 -10.34 -3.96 -12.84
CA LYS A 420 -10.55 -4.18 -14.28
C LYS A 420 -11.38 -3.07 -14.90
N ALA A 421 -12.47 -2.65 -14.26
CA ALA A 421 -13.36 -1.60 -14.78
C ALA A 421 -12.68 -0.23 -14.80
N THR A 422 -11.86 0.10 -13.79
CA THR A 422 -11.16 1.40 -13.69
C THR A 422 -9.95 1.51 -14.62
N LYS A 423 -9.29 0.39 -14.94
CA LYS A 423 -8.15 0.34 -15.89
C LYS A 423 -8.59 0.28 -17.35
N ASP A 424 -9.84 -0.09 -17.62
CA ASP A 424 -10.40 -0.05 -18.97
C ASP A 424 -10.77 1.40 -19.33
N LEU A 425 -9.87 2.08 -20.03
CA LEU A 425 -10.02 3.48 -20.45
C LEU A 425 -11.15 3.71 -21.47
N GLU A 426 -11.67 2.65 -22.09
CA GLU A 426 -12.83 2.69 -22.99
C GLU A 426 -14.15 2.37 -22.28
N ASN A 427 -14.11 2.10 -20.98
CA ASN A 427 -15.31 1.81 -20.19
C ASN A 427 -16.25 3.01 -20.15
N LYS A 428 -17.50 2.82 -20.57
CA LYS A 428 -18.55 3.85 -20.62
C LYS A 428 -19.72 3.58 -19.65
N ASP A 429 -19.63 2.50 -18.88
CA ASP A 429 -20.73 2.05 -18.01
C ASP A 429 -20.84 2.87 -16.73
N TYR A 430 -19.75 3.55 -16.36
CA TYR A 430 -19.65 4.35 -15.13
C TYR A 430 -19.20 5.77 -15.43
N ASP A 431 -19.76 6.75 -14.72
CA ASP A 431 -19.47 8.17 -14.89
C ASP A 431 -18.43 8.68 -13.87
N ILE A 432 -18.47 8.12 -12.66
CA ILE A 432 -17.65 8.53 -11.53
C ILE A 432 -16.98 7.28 -10.92
N PHE A 433 -15.69 7.39 -10.60
CA PHE A 433 -14.97 6.37 -9.86
C PHE A 433 -14.42 6.97 -8.56
N LEU A 434 -14.56 6.24 -7.45
CA LEU A 434 -13.88 6.55 -6.20
C LEU A 434 -12.64 5.69 -6.08
N GLY A 435 -11.55 6.27 -5.62
CA GLY A 435 -10.31 5.54 -5.42
C GLY A 435 -9.33 6.27 -4.52
N GLY A 436 -8.11 5.80 -4.50
CA GLY A 436 -6.99 6.45 -3.82
C GLY A 436 -5.71 5.70 -4.15
N TYR A 437 -4.63 6.44 -4.30
CA TYR A 437 -3.31 5.87 -4.54
C TYR A 437 -2.38 6.17 -3.37
N VAL A 438 -1.57 5.18 -3.02
CA VAL A 438 -0.31 5.36 -2.30
C VAL A 438 0.76 5.25 -3.37
N MET A 439 1.57 6.29 -3.51
CA MET A 439 2.65 6.36 -4.51
C MET A 439 3.96 6.67 -3.77
N GLY A 440 5.08 6.56 -4.47
CA GLY A 440 6.37 6.94 -3.94
C GLY A 440 6.49 8.43 -3.59
N SER A 441 7.61 8.82 -3.00
CA SER A 441 7.87 10.19 -2.56
C SER A 441 8.18 11.14 -3.72
N ASP A 442 8.69 10.64 -4.84
CA ASP A 442 8.98 11.45 -6.03
C ASP A 442 7.72 11.68 -6.87
N PRO A 443 7.41 12.94 -7.25
CA PRO A 443 6.20 13.25 -8.00
C PRO A 443 6.16 12.62 -9.39
N ASP A 444 7.28 12.19 -9.98
CA ASP A 444 7.29 11.49 -11.28
C ASP A 444 6.59 10.13 -11.22
N THR A 445 6.51 9.49 -10.04
CA THR A 445 5.74 8.26 -9.84
C THR A 445 4.27 8.42 -10.22
N PHE A 446 3.72 9.63 -10.08
CA PHE A 446 2.35 9.98 -10.46
C PHE A 446 2.14 10.16 -11.97
N SER A 447 3.21 10.11 -12.77
CA SER A 447 3.11 10.18 -14.24
C SER A 447 2.25 9.05 -14.82
N ILE A 448 2.21 7.89 -14.17
CA ILE A 448 1.34 6.76 -14.53
C ILE A 448 -0.15 7.12 -14.49
N LEU A 449 -0.53 8.11 -13.70
CA LEU A 449 -1.92 8.55 -13.57
C LEU A 449 -2.31 9.54 -14.67
N PHE A 450 -1.43 10.46 -15.04
CA PHE A 450 -1.78 11.67 -15.80
C PHE A 450 -1.04 11.82 -17.12
N SER A 451 0.05 11.09 -17.37
CA SER A 451 0.78 11.20 -18.62
C SER A 451 0.23 10.25 -19.68
N SER A 452 -0.05 10.78 -20.87
CA SER A 452 -0.46 9.96 -22.01
C SER A 452 0.67 9.10 -22.60
N GLU A 453 1.89 9.27 -22.12
CA GLU A 453 3.08 8.47 -22.46
C GLU A 453 3.27 7.26 -21.52
N LYS A 454 2.41 7.12 -20.52
CA LYS A 454 2.35 6.02 -19.54
C LYS A 454 0.99 5.33 -19.61
N ASP A 455 0.62 4.59 -18.57
CA ASP A 455 -0.66 3.88 -18.51
C ASP A 455 -1.87 4.81 -18.46
N ASN A 456 -1.67 6.09 -18.07
CA ASN A 456 -2.68 7.14 -18.03
C ASN A 456 -3.99 6.72 -17.33
N ASN A 457 -3.85 6.22 -16.10
CA ASN A 457 -4.97 5.65 -15.34
C ASN A 457 -6.15 6.62 -15.12
N MET A 458 -5.95 7.93 -15.31
CA MET A 458 -7.02 8.93 -15.22
C MET A 458 -7.71 9.22 -16.56
N ASN A 459 -7.27 8.58 -17.65
CA ASN A 459 -7.76 8.82 -19.01
C ASN A 459 -7.72 10.32 -19.38
N TYR A 460 -6.57 10.94 -19.10
CA TYR A 460 -6.35 12.36 -19.31
C TYR A 460 -5.30 12.59 -20.39
N HIS A 461 -5.57 13.49 -21.32
CA HIS A 461 -4.69 13.77 -22.45
C HIS A 461 -4.35 15.25 -22.51
N ASN A 462 -3.14 15.60 -22.07
CA ASN A 462 -2.64 16.96 -22.13
C ASN A 462 -1.14 16.95 -22.43
N ALA A 463 -0.77 17.34 -23.65
CA ALA A 463 0.62 17.35 -24.12
C ALA A 463 1.56 18.24 -23.27
N GLU A 464 1.02 19.29 -22.62
CA GLU A 464 1.83 20.13 -21.73
C GLU A 464 2.16 19.38 -20.43
N ILE A 465 1.23 18.58 -19.90
CA ILE A 465 1.49 17.71 -18.73
C ILE A 465 2.53 16.65 -19.08
N ASP A 466 2.43 16.00 -20.24
CA ASP A 466 3.43 15.03 -20.71
C ASP A 466 4.82 15.65 -20.78
N LYS A 467 4.90 16.87 -21.34
CA LYS A 467 6.15 17.64 -21.42
C LYS A 467 6.69 17.98 -20.02
N LEU A 468 5.83 18.43 -19.10
CA LEU A 468 6.25 18.84 -17.75
C LEU A 468 6.73 17.65 -16.93
N PHE A 469 6.12 16.46 -17.04
CA PHE A 469 6.65 15.25 -16.40
C PHE A 469 8.04 14.90 -16.92
N ARG A 470 8.26 14.92 -18.25
CA ARG A 470 9.60 14.70 -18.82
C ARG A 470 10.62 15.75 -18.34
N GLU A 471 10.23 17.03 -18.32
CA GLU A 471 11.09 18.14 -17.86
C GLU A 471 11.41 17.98 -16.37
N GLY A 472 10.42 17.68 -15.52
CA GLY A 472 10.59 17.46 -14.10
C GLY A 472 11.51 16.27 -13.80
N ASN A 473 11.36 15.16 -14.51
CA ASN A 473 12.21 14.00 -14.33
C ASN A 473 13.65 14.20 -14.83
N SER A 474 13.87 15.07 -15.83
CA SER A 474 15.20 15.39 -16.34
C SER A 474 15.89 16.56 -15.61
N THR A 475 15.25 17.20 -14.64
CA THR A 475 15.76 18.35 -13.88
C THR A 475 16.27 17.90 -12.53
N LEU A 476 17.58 18.02 -12.25
CA LEU A 476 18.18 17.64 -10.96
C LEU A 476 18.06 18.72 -9.88
N ASP A 477 17.83 19.97 -10.26
CA ASP A 477 17.67 21.10 -9.33
C ASP A 477 16.29 21.03 -8.65
N LEU A 478 16.27 20.84 -7.33
CA LEU A 478 15.06 20.63 -6.55
C LEU A 478 14.04 21.78 -6.66
N GLU A 479 14.50 23.03 -6.60
CA GLU A 479 13.58 24.18 -6.65
C GLU A 479 12.94 24.35 -8.03
N LYS A 480 13.70 24.11 -9.10
CA LYS A 480 13.13 24.07 -10.45
C LYS A 480 12.15 22.91 -10.62
N ARG A 481 12.44 21.73 -10.04
CA ARG A 481 11.50 20.61 -10.05
C ARG A 481 10.20 20.97 -9.34
N LYS A 482 10.26 21.64 -8.19
CA LYS A 482 9.07 22.12 -7.48
C LYS A 482 8.23 23.05 -8.35
N GLU A 483 8.87 24.01 -9.05
CA GLU A 483 8.17 24.90 -9.99
C GLU A 483 7.47 24.12 -11.13
N ILE A 484 8.12 23.10 -11.67
CA ILE A 484 7.58 22.26 -12.73
C ILE A 484 6.38 21.47 -12.23
N TYR A 485 6.53 20.74 -11.10
CA TYR A 485 5.44 19.92 -10.56
C TYR A 485 4.30 20.76 -9.98
N ASN A 486 4.53 21.99 -9.54
CA ASN A 486 3.45 22.93 -9.20
C ASN A 486 2.58 23.25 -10.43
N LYS A 487 3.21 23.38 -11.61
CA LYS A 487 2.44 23.58 -12.87
C LYS A 487 1.64 22.31 -13.21
N VAL A 488 2.22 21.11 -13.03
CA VAL A 488 1.50 19.84 -13.26
C VAL A 488 0.26 19.77 -12.35
N GLN A 489 0.42 20.02 -11.04
CA GLN A 489 -0.67 19.99 -10.06
C GLN A 489 -1.80 20.96 -10.45
N ARG A 490 -1.44 22.16 -10.89
CA ARG A 490 -2.42 23.16 -11.34
C ARG A 490 -3.17 22.69 -12.58
N LEU A 491 -2.47 22.23 -13.62
CA LEU A 491 -3.09 21.78 -14.86
C LEU A 491 -4.00 20.56 -14.65
N VAL A 492 -3.60 19.61 -13.79
CA VAL A 492 -4.41 18.43 -13.46
C VAL A 492 -5.74 18.84 -12.80
N THR A 493 -5.71 19.79 -11.86
CA THR A 493 -6.92 20.22 -11.16
C THR A 493 -7.82 21.09 -12.03
N GLU A 494 -7.27 21.95 -12.90
CA GLU A 494 -8.05 22.85 -13.78
C GLU A 494 -8.97 22.10 -14.76
N GLU A 495 -8.68 20.86 -15.13
CA GLU A 495 -9.47 20.10 -16.13
C GLU A 495 -10.76 19.48 -15.60
N ALA A 496 -11.03 19.58 -14.31
CA ALA A 496 -12.21 19.01 -13.67
C ALA A 496 -12.42 17.52 -13.99
N ILE A 497 -11.35 16.73 -13.93
CA ILE A 497 -11.38 15.27 -14.11
C ILE A 497 -11.05 14.56 -12.80
N TYR A 498 -10.13 15.15 -12.04
CA TYR A 498 -9.61 14.63 -10.79
C TYR A 498 -9.91 15.61 -9.64
N TYR A 499 -10.62 15.13 -8.63
CA TYR A 499 -10.93 15.90 -7.42
C TYR A 499 -10.28 15.20 -6.23
N PRO A 500 -9.14 15.69 -5.75
CA PRO A 500 -8.49 15.16 -4.55
C PRO A 500 -9.32 15.53 -3.33
N LEU A 501 -9.47 14.59 -2.40
CA LEU A 501 -10.21 14.82 -1.15
C LEU A 501 -9.27 15.25 -0.02
N GLY A 502 -8.07 14.67 0.02
CA GLY A 502 -7.14 14.93 1.10
C GLY A 502 -6.10 13.83 1.26
N THR A 503 -5.58 13.71 2.46
CA THR A 503 -4.76 12.57 2.89
C THR A 503 -5.40 11.99 4.13
N ASN A 504 -5.74 10.72 4.12
CA ASN A 504 -6.23 10.06 5.31
C ASN A 504 -5.07 9.70 6.24
N LEU A 505 -5.33 9.76 7.54
CA LEU A 505 -4.42 9.31 8.57
C LEU A 505 -4.79 7.91 9.03
N ARG A 506 -3.78 7.15 9.39
CA ARG A 506 -3.96 5.89 10.13
C ARG A 506 -3.77 6.16 11.61
N THR A 507 -4.52 5.47 12.43
CA THR A 507 -4.41 5.56 13.88
C THR A 507 -3.79 4.29 14.42
N LEU A 508 -2.54 4.38 14.89
CA LEU A 508 -1.89 3.33 15.67
C LEU A 508 -2.31 3.48 17.13
N VAL A 509 -2.86 2.43 17.74
CA VAL A 509 -3.01 2.34 19.18
C VAL A 509 -1.87 1.51 19.76
N THR A 510 -1.24 2.00 20.82
CA THR A 510 -0.24 1.24 21.59
C THR A 510 -0.61 1.19 23.06
N LYS A 511 -0.08 0.20 23.80
CA LYS A 511 -0.02 0.31 25.27
C LYS A 511 0.82 1.54 25.64
N LYS A 512 0.49 2.16 26.80
CA LYS A 512 1.11 3.42 27.24
C LYS A 512 2.63 3.33 27.45
N ASP A 513 3.13 2.15 27.76
CA ASP A 513 4.56 1.87 27.98
C ASP A 513 5.35 1.65 26.67
N VAL A 514 4.70 1.66 25.52
CA VAL A 514 5.37 1.59 24.21
C VAL A 514 5.81 2.98 23.76
N ASP A 515 7.01 3.07 23.18
CA ASP A 515 7.55 4.26 22.55
C ASP A 515 7.87 3.97 21.07
N PRO A 516 7.02 4.42 20.14
CA PRO A 516 7.24 4.26 18.70
C PRO A 516 7.93 5.46 18.04
N GLU A 517 8.26 6.53 18.76
CA GLU A 517 8.68 7.81 18.16
C GLU A 517 9.96 7.67 17.34
N GLU A 518 11.00 7.00 17.88
CA GLU A 518 12.23 6.77 17.14
C GLU A 518 12.10 5.73 16.03
N ALA A 519 11.06 4.87 16.09
CA ALA A 519 10.77 3.91 15.04
C ALA A 519 10.13 4.56 13.80
N GLN A 520 9.72 5.81 13.89
CA GLN A 520 9.04 6.59 12.86
C GLN A 520 7.82 5.88 12.26
N LEU A 521 6.67 6.53 12.25
CA LEU A 521 5.46 5.97 11.67
C LEU A 521 5.40 6.31 10.18
N VAL A 522 5.32 5.28 9.35
CA VAL A 522 5.36 5.38 7.89
C VAL A 522 4.20 4.65 7.22
N PRO A 523 3.84 5.02 5.98
CA PRO A 523 2.91 4.25 5.16
C PRO A 523 3.30 2.77 5.05
N ILE A 524 2.35 1.90 4.75
CA ILE A 524 2.51 0.47 4.49
C ILE A 524 3.04 -0.31 5.72
N TYR A 525 4.25 -0.04 6.17
CA TYR A 525 4.96 -0.83 7.19
C TYR A 525 4.55 -0.51 8.64
N THR A 526 3.93 0.62 8.90
CA THR A 526 3.62 1.22 10.21
C THR A 526 4.86 1.74 10.93
N PHE A 527 5.89 0.94 11.08
CA PHE A 527 7.18 1.32 11.69
C PHE A 527 8.27 1.35 10.62
N GLY A 528 8.88 2.50 10.37
CA GLY A 528 9.94 2.67 9.38
C GLY A 528 11.26 2.02 9.82
N ASP A 529 11.60 2.14 11.10
CA ASP A 529 12.78 1.47 11.70
C ASP A 529 12.36 0.63 12.91
N LEU A 530 12.05 -0.64 12.67
CA LEU A 530 11.68 -1.59 13.72
C LEU A 530 12.76 -1.78 14.79
N SER A 531 14.05 -1.49 14.49
CA SER A 531 15.14 -1.61 15.46
C SER A 531 15.06 -0.58 16.58
N LYS A 532 14.34 0.53 16.36
CA LYS A 532 14.15 1.64 17.30
C LYS A 532 12.89 1.53 18.14
N LEU A 533 12.03 0.55 17.85
CA LEU A 533 10.86 0.27 18.66
C LEU A 533 11.28 -0.20 20.06
N LYS A 534 10.72 0.43 21.10
CA LYS A 534 11.12 0.15 22.48
C LYS A 534 9.97 0.35 23.48
N PHE A 535 10.18 -0.16 24.68
CA PHE A 535 9.37 0.21 25.84
C PHE A 535 10.01 1.42 26.57
N LYS A 536 9.15 2.25 27.18
CA LYS A 536 9.52 3.45 27.97
C LYS A 536 10.26 3.08 29.23
#